data_6ec026b70463dd191e512e8038ee4e02
#
_entry.id   6ec026b70463dd191e512e8038ee4e02
#
_cell.length_a   1.000
_cell.length_b   1.000
_cell.length_c   1.000
_cell.angle_alpha   90.00
_cell.angle_beta   90.00
_cell.angle_gamma   90.00
#
_symmetry.space_group_name_H-M   'P 1'
#
loop_
_entity.id
_entity.type
_entity.pdbx_description
1 polymer ?
#
loop_
_entity_poly.entity_id
_entity_poly.type
_entity_poly.pdbx_seq_one_letter_code
_entity_poly.pdbx_strand_id
1 'polypeptide(L)'
;LYFVRRLVMERLPDAREAIPAGLGTPAMGPISSGLGEIFQFEVRGEGLSLMDLRSILEWDIAFKLRSVPGVVEVNSYGGELKTYEVQIDPDKLVSYNISLESVFEALEGNNANAGGAYLERAQEQYVIRGEGLVETIADIDNIVVAARNGTPVYVKNLGKTVLAPQVRQGAVTRDGRGEVVTGVVMMLMGENARVVADRVKAELEVIKGSLPKGVTVESYYDRTDLVRRTINTVAKNLVEGGI
;
A
#
# COMPACT_ATOMS: atom_id res chain seq x y z
N LEU A 1 14.16 11.43 20.68
CA LEU A 1 13.48 11.30 19.40
C LEU A 1 11.99 11.67 19.50
N TYR A 2 11.20 11.02 20.38
CA TYR A 2 9.76 11.27 20.52
C TYR A 2 9.42 12.72 20.86
N PHE A 3 10.16 13.36 21.73
CA PHE A 3 9.99 14.77 22.07
C PHE A 3 10.15 15.69 20.85
N VAL A 4 11.21 15.48 20.06
CA VAL A 4 11.46 16.28 18.85
C VAL A 4 10.36 16.05 17.81
N ARG A 5 9.93 14.80 17.60
CA ARG A 5 8.82 14.49 16.69
C ARG A 5 7.52 15.19 17.11
N ARG A 6 7.23 15.24 18.39
CA ARG A 6 6.03 15.96 18.89
C ARG A 6 6.12 17.44 18.56
N LEU A 7 7.26 18.09 18.78
CA LEU A 7 7.45 19.49 18.39
C LEU A 7 7.26 19.72 16.90
N VAL A 8 7.76 18.80 16.05
CA VAL A 8 7.52 18.87 14.60
C VAL A 8 6.05 18.71 14.27
N MET A 9 5.36 17.73 14.90
CA MET A 9 3.91 17.54 14.70
C MET A 9 3.10 18.79 15.08
N GLU A 10 3.47 19.47 16.16
CA GLU A 10 2.82 20.70 16.61
C GLU A 10 2.98 21.85 15.60
N ARG A 11 4.06 21.85 14.78
CA ARG A 11 4.35 22.87 13.76
C ARG A 11 3.90 22.47 12.34
N LEU A 12 3.53 21.21 12.15
CA LEU A 12 3.14 20.70 10.83
C LEU A 12 1.87 21.35 10.25
N PRO A 13 0.84 21.70 11.05
CA PRO A 13 -0.31 22.47 10.58
C PRO A 13 0.08 23.83 10.01
N ASP A 14 0.93 24.59 10.73
CA ASP A 14 1.42 25.90 10.28
C ASP A 14 2.15 25.76 8.93
N ALA A 15 2.94 24.70 8.77
CA ALA A 15 3.64 24.43 7.50
C ALA A 15 2.65 24.09 6.35
N ARG A 16 1.55 23.39 6.65
CA ARG A 16 0.52 23.10 5.64
C ARG A 16 -0.16 24.35 5.11
N GLU A 17 -0.45 25.30 5.99
CA GLU A 17 -1.07 26.58 5.61
C GLU A 17 -0.11 27.45 4.77
N ALA A 18 1.21 27.32 4.98
CA ALA A 18 2.23 28.03 4.23
C ALA A 18 2.52 27.45 2.85
N ILE A 19 2.14 26.19 2.59
CA ILE A 19 2.34 25.55 1.28
C ILE A 19 1.17 25.89 0.36
N PRO A 20 1.43 26.45 -0.84
CA PRO A 20 0.36 26.71 -1.80
C PRO A 20 -0.42 25.45 -2.17
N ALA A 21 -1.74 25.61 -2.37
CA ALA A 21 -2.60 24.51 -2.77
C ALA A 21 -2.08 23.82 -4.05
N GLY A 22 -2.12 22.48 -4.07
CA GLY A 22 -1.67 21.68 -5.21
C GLY A 22 -0.18 21.30 -5.23
N LEU A 23 0.66 21.88 -4.36
CA LEU A 23 2.09 21.52 -4.30
C LEU A 23 2.41 20.32 -3.39
N GLY A 24 1.46 19.88 -2.59
CA GLY A 24 1.60 18.70 -1.74
C GLY A 24 1.23 18.96 -0.28
N THR A 25 1.14 17.88 0.48
CA THR A 25 0.82 17.92 1.90
C THR A 25 1.98 17.35 2.71
N PRO A 26 2.57 18.11 3.65
CA PRO A 26 3.66 17.60 4.46
C PRO A 26 3.19 16.49 5.39
N ALA A 27 3.94 15.40 5.46
CA ALA A 27 3.67 14.26 6.33
C ALA A 27 4.94 13.84 7.07
N MET A 28 4.76 13.25 8.25
CA MET A 28 5.88 12.69 9.00
C MET A 28 6.17 11.27 8.55
N GLY A 29 7.43 11.00 8.23
CA GLY A 29 7.89 9.65 7.95
C GLY A 29 7.85 8.72 9.19
N PRO A 30 8.01 7.40 8.99
CA PRO A 30 8.00 6.41 10.07
C PRO A 30 9.16 6.60 11.06
N ILE A 31 9.01 6.04 12.27
CA ILE A 31 10.07 6.06 13.30
C ILE A 31 11.02 4.89 13.02
N SER A 32 11.79 5.01 11.96
CA SER A 32 12.80 4.05 11.56
C SER A 32 14.11 4.74 11.19
N SER A 33 15.14 3.98 10.93
CA SER A 33 16.42 4.44 10.41
C SER A 33 16.86 3.50 9.28
N GLY A 34 17.91 3.86 8.54
CA GLY A 34 18.49 2.97 7.52
C GLY A 34 18.96 1.61 8.07
N LEU A 35 19.15 1.50 9.39
CA LEU A 35 19.41 0.23 10.08
C LEU A 35 18.13 -0.51 10.47
N GLY A 36 16.96 0.03 10.15
CA GLY A 36 15.66 -0.57 10.48
C GLY A 36 15.24 -1.70 9.56
N GLU A 37 15.86 -1.89 8.43
CA GLU A 37 15.63 -3.04 7.55
C GLU A 37 16.16 -4.30 8.22
N ILE A 38 15.25 -5.17 8.69
CA ILE A 38 15.63 -6.35 9.48
C ILE A 38 15.36 -7.66 8.78
N PHE A 39 14.43 -7.65 7.83
CA PHE A 39 14.01 -8.85 7.12
C PHE A 39 13.54 -8.50 5.72
N GLN A 40 14.01 -9.27 4.72
CA GLN A 40 13.59 -9.10 3.32
C GLN A 40 13.21 -10.46 2.75
N PHE A 41 12.13 -10.47 1.98
CA PHE A 41 11.59 -11.70 1.41
C PHE A 41 11.05 -11.47 0.00
N GLU A 42 10.97 -12.53 -0.75
CA GLU A 42 10.41 -12.60 -2.09
C GLU A 42 9.10 -13.36 -2.07
N VAL A 43 8.12 -12.89 -2.85
CA VAL A 43 6.85 -13.58 -3.09
C VAL A 43 6.88 -14.17 -4.48
N ARG A 44 6.64 -15.47 -4.60
CA ARG A 44 6.59 -16.23 -5.85
C ARG A 44 5.26 -16.96 -5.97
N GLY A 45 4.86 -17.23 -7.21
CA GLY A 45 3.67 -18.03 -7.49
C GLY A 45 3.67 -18.51 -8.93
N GLU A 46 3.47 -19.80 -9.14
CA GLU A 46 3.37 -20.34 -10.49
C GLU A 46 2.05 -19.94 -11.15
N GLY A 47 2.12 -19.45 -12.37
CA GLY A 47 0.94 -19.04 -13.14
C GLY A 47 0.29 -17.73 -12.71
N LEU A 48 0.86 -17.02 -11.75
CA LEU A 48 0.41 -15.70 -11.30
C LEU A 48 1.19 -14.58 -12.00
N SER A 49 0.49 -13.50 -12.34
CA SER A 49 1.14 -12.31 -12.87
C SER A 49 1.90 -11.53 -11.79
N LEU A 50 2.82 -10.67 -12.19
CA LEU A 50 3.51 -9.75 -11.27
C LEU A 50 2.52 -8.82 -10.55
N MET A 51 1.41 -8.49 -11.17
CA MET A 51 0.31 -7.72 -10.60
C MET A 51 -0.42 -8.48 -9.49
N ASP A 52 -0.68 -9.78 -9.70
CA ASP A 52 -1.33 -10.61 -8.67
C ASP A 52 -0.40 -10.83 -7.49
N LEU A 53 0.88 -11.14 -7.73
CA LEU A 53 1.89 -11.29 -6.69
C LEU A 53 2.07 -10.01 -5.87
N ARG A 54 2.05 -8.84 -6.52
CA ARG A 54 2.11 -7.55 -5.84
C ARG A 54 0.86 -7.31 -4.98
N SER A 55 -0.31 -7.66 -5.48
CA SER A 55 -1.57 -7.55 -4.74
C SER A 55 -1.57 -8.45 -3.49
N ILE A 56 -1.11 -9.70 -3.63
CA ILE A 56 -0.96 -10.63 -2.51
C ILE A 56 0.04 -10.08 -1.47
N LEU A 57 1.18 -9.54 -1.94
CA LEU A 57 2.14 -8.93 -1.01
C LEU A 57 1.53 -7.78 -0.23
N GLU A 58 0.83 -6.85 -0.87
CA GLU A 58 0.29 -5.65 -0.21
C GLU A 58 -0.85 -5.98 0.76
N TRP A 59 -1.80 -6.81 0.34
CA TRP A 59 -3.07 -6.99 1.05
C TRP A 59 -3.08 -8.21 1.98
N ASP A 60 -2.43 -9.30 1.59
CA ASP A 60 -2.43 -10.52 2.40
C ASP A 60 -1.22 -10.64 3.31
N ILE A 61 -0.05 -10.17 2.87
CA ILE A 61 1.21 -10.33 3.62
C ILE A 61 1.55 -9.06 4.39
N ALA A 62 1.79 -7.94 3.70
CA ALA A 62 2.27 -6.72 4.32
C ALA A 62 1.26 -6.15 5.33
N PHE A 63 -0.03 -6.22 5.03
CA PHE A 63 -1.08 -5.79 5.93
C PHE A 63 -1.03 -6.52 7.29
N LYS A 64 -0.85 -7.84 7.28
CA LYS A 64 -0.73 -8.64 8.50
C LYS A 64 0.60 -8.40 9.21
N LEU A 65 1.71 -8.32 8.47
CA LEU A 65 3.03 -8.06 9.05
C LEU A 65 3.13 -6.69 9.74
N ARG A 66 2.41 -5.67 9.28
CA ARG A 66 2.35 -4.35 9.94
C ARG A 66 1.75 -4.42 11.35
N SER A 67 0.97 -5.46 11.67
CA SER A 67 0.42 -5.67 13.01
C SER A 67 1.40 -6.32 13.99
N VAL A 68 2.54 -6.81 13.51
CA VAL A 68 3.56 -7.45 14.36
C VAL A 68 4.23 -6.41 15.28
N PRO A 69 4.24 -6.61 16.60
CA PRO A 69 4.85 -5.66 17.53
C PRO A 69 6.33 -5.43 17.22
N GLY A 70 6.69 -4.15 17.03
CA GLY A 70 8.04 -3.71 16.66
C GLY A 70 8.26 -3.51 15.17
N VAL A 71 7.32 -3.90 14.32
CA VAL A 71 7.30 -3.51 12.90
C VAL A 71 6.68 -2.12 12.78
N VAL A 72 7.33 -1.23 12.05
CA VAL A 72 6.83 0.11 11.79
C VAL A 72 6.26 0.24 10.38
N GLU A 73 6.82 -0.50 9.44
CA GLU A 73 6.45 -0.45 8.03
C GLU A 73 6.85 -1.74 7.32
N VAL A 74 6.13 -2.08 6.28
CA VAL A 74 6.49 -3.14 5.33
C VAL A 74 6.39 -2.53 3.94
N ASN A 75 7.54 -2.39 3.30
CA ASN A 75 7.67 -1.78 1.98
C ASN A 75 7.71 -2.86 0.91
N SER A 76 6.97 -2.64 -0.16
CA SER A 76 6.87 -3.57 -1.28
C SER A 76 7.60 -3.01 -2.49
N TYR A 77 8.45 -3.81 -3.11
CA TYR A 77 9.23 -3.44 -4.28
C TYR A 77 9.04 -4.47 -5.39
N GLY A 78 9.20 -4.02 -6.63
CA GLY A 78 8.98 -4.85 -7.82
C GLY A 78 7.50 -5.16 -8.05
N GLY A 79 7.24 -5.89 -9.11
CA GLY A 79 5.88 -6.20 -9.54
C GLY A 79 5.11 -4.98 -10.06
N GLU A 80 3.84 -5.17 -10.30
CA GLU A 80 2.94 -4.20 -10.89
C GLU A 80 1.82 -3.86 -9.91
N LEU A 81 1.72 -2.61 -9.52
CA LEU A 81 0.60 -2.17 -8.67
C LEU A 81 -0.68 -2.13 -9.48
N LYS A 82 -1.67 -2.93 -9.10
CA LYS A 82 -2.98 -2.99 -9.73
C LYS A 82 -3.74 -1.70 -9.49
N THR A 83 -4.22 -1.08 -10.58
CA THR A 83 -5.06 0.11 -10.56
C THR A 83 -6.27 -0.04 -11.48
N TYR A 84 -7.31 0.72 -11.20
CA TYR A 84 -8.37 0.97 -12.18
C TYR A 84 -7.93 2.15 -13.05
N GLU A 85 -7.76 1.91 -14.33
CA GLU A 85 -7.38 2.92 -15.31
C GLU A 85 -8.57 3.28 -16.17
N VAL A 86 -8.93 4.55 -16.18
CA VAL A 86 -9.98 5.09 -17.05
C VAL A 86 -9.33 5.64 -18.32
N GLN A 87 -9.41 4.90 -19.43
CA GLN A 87 -8.87 5.27 -20.71
C GLN A 87 -9.88 6.14 -21.46
N ILE A 88 -9.68 7.45 -21.41
CA ILE A 88 -10.57 8.44 -22.05
C ILE A 88 -10.26 8.57 -23.53
N ASP A 89 -11.32 8.66 -24.34
CA ASP A 89 -11.29 8.93 -25.78
C ASP A 89 -11.44 10.46 -26.00
N PRO A 90 -10.41 11.16 -26.50
CA PRO A 90 -10.46 12.60 -26.72
C PRO A 90 -11.56 13.05 -27.67
N ASP A 91 -11.87 12.25 -28.71
CA ASP A 91 -12.90 12.59 -29.68
C ASP A 91 -14.31 12.56 -29.04
N LYS A 92 -14.50 11.65 -28.09
CA LYS A 92 -15.74 11.61 -27.30
C LYS A 92 -15.85 12.80 -26.36
N LEU A 93 -14.76 13.23 -25.71
CA LEU A 93 -14.79 14.46 -24.91
C LEU A 93 -15.25 15.66 -25.74
N VAL A 94 -14.70 15.81 -26.94
CA VAL A 94 -15.10 16.88 -27.87
C VAL A 94 -16.56 16.74 -28.28
N SER A 95 -17.00 15.55 -28.67
CA SER A 95 -18.38 15.30 -29.16
C SER A 95 -19.44 15.55 -28.06
N TYR A 96 -19.12 15.21 -26.81
CA TYR A 96 -19.98 15.49 -25.66
C TYR A 96 -19.77 16.90 -25.07
N ASN A 97 -18.80 17.67 -25.56
CA ASN A 97 -18.38 18.97 -25.03
C ASN A 97 -18.12 18.92 -23.52
N ILE A 98 -17.31 17.96 -23.09
CA ILE A 98 -16.90 17.72 -21.70
C ILE A 98 -15.38 17.92 -21.59
N SER A 99 -14.93 18.64 -20.56
CA SER A 99 -13.52 18.80 -20.27
C SER A 99 -12.95 17.57 -19.55
N LEU A 100 -11.67 17.33 -19.71
CA LEU A 100 -10.97 16.29 -18.96
C LEU A 100 -11.03 16.56 -17.43
N GLU A 101 -10.98 17.84 -17.03
CA GLU A 101 -11.11 18.28 -15.64
C GLU A 101 -12.45 17.84 -15.04
N SER A 102 -13.56 18.00 -15.76
CA SER A 102 -14.87 17.53 -15.30
C SER A 102 -14.92 16.02 -15.07
N VAL A 103 -14.13 15.25 -15.83
CA VAL A 103 -14.00 13.80 -15.60
C VAL A 103 -13.24 13.52 -14.30
N PHE A 104 -12.14 14.24 -14.05
CA PHE A 104 -11.39 14.11 -12.78
C PHE A 104 -12.25 14.46 -11.57
N GLU A 105 -12.95 15.60 -11.62
CA GLU A 105 -13.86 16.02 -10.54
C GLU A 105 -14.96 14.99 -10.28
N ALA A 106 -15.54 14.41 -11.35
CA ALA A 106 -16.55 13.39 -11.21
C ALA A 106 -16.01 12.09 -10.59
N LEU A 107 -14.82 11.65 -10.99
CA LEU A 107 -14.18 10.46 -10.44
C LEU A 107 -13.80 10.66 -8.96
N GLU A 108 -13.25 11.82 -8.61
CA GLU A 108 -12.87 12.14 -7.22
C GLU A 108 -14.09 12.27 -6.32
N GLY A 109 -15.15 12.95 -6.78
CA GLY A 109 -16.36 13.18 -6.00
C GLY A 109 -17.25 11.94 -5.80
N ASN A 110 -17.10 10.91 -6.65
CA ASN A 110 -17.92 9.69 -6.58
C ASN A 110 -17.21 8.47 -5.99
N ASN A 111 -16.17 8.67 -5.22
CA ASN A 111 -15.47 7.60 -4.49
C ASN A 111 -15.37 7.94 -2.99
N ALA A 112 -16.51 8.20 -2.37
CA ALA A 112 -16.57 8.54 -0.95
C ALA A 112 -17.86 8.04 -0.32
N ASN A 113 -17.76 7.56 0.92
CA ASN A 113 -18.95 7.31 1.74
C ASN A 113 -19.50 8.62 2.28
N ALA A 114 -20.82 8.81 2.18
CA ALA A 114 -21.51 9.96 2.76
C ALA A 114 -22.12 9.58 4.10
N GLY A 115 -21.84 10.36 5.15
CA GLY A 115 -22.57 10.30 6.40
C GLY A 115 -24.01 10.83 6.17
N GLY A 116 -25.01 10.02 6.54
CA GLY A 116 -26.40 10.40 6.43
C GLY A 116 -26.96 10.97 7.72
N ALA A 117 -28.18 11.52 7.64
CA ALA A 117 -28.95 11.92 8.80
C ALA A 117 -29.53 10.70 9.52
N TYR A 118 -30.09 10.94 10.68
CA TYR A 118 -30.89 9.95 11.40
C TYR A 118 -32.37 10.06 10.97
N LEU A 119 -33.01 8.92 10.76
CA LEU A 119 -34.43 8.81 10.56
C LEU A 119 -35.05 8.31 11.87
N GLU A 120 -35.87 9.15 12.51
CA GLU A 120 -36.62 8.75 13.70
C GLU A 120 -38.00 8.22 13.29
N ARG A 121 -38.28 6.97 13.70
CA ARG A 121 -39.57 6.33 13.46
C ARG A 121 -39.98 5.49 14.67
N ALA A 122 -41.11 5.78 15.25
CA ALA A 122 -41.75 4.99 16.34
C ALA A 122 -40.78 4.66 17.50
N GLN A 123 -40.04 5.66 18.02
CA GLN A 123 -39.06 5.57 19.10
C GLN A 123 -37.75 4.79 18.73
N GLU A 124 -37.59 4.46 17.47
CA GLU A 124 -36.34 3.90 16.94
C GLU A 124 -35.63 4.93 16.08
N GLN A 125 -34.27 4.91 16.15
CA GLN A 125 -33.43 5.81 15.38
C GLN A 125 -32.64 4.97 14.35
N TYR A 126 -32.89 5.24 13.07
CA TYR A 126 -32.17 4.59 11.95
C TYR A 126 -31.07 5.51 11.45
N VAL A 127 -29.85 5.00 11.40
CA VAL A 127 -28.71 5.71 10.79
C VAL A 127 -28.75 5.49 9.28
N ILE A 128 -28.83 6.57 8.51
CA ILE A 128 -28.70 6.51 7.05
C ILE A 128 -27.21 6.60 6.72
N ARG A 129 -26.68 5.61 6.00
CA ARG A 129 -25.31 5.58 5.49
C ARG A 129 -25.33 5.52 3.98
N GLY A 130 -24.76 6.50 3.32
CA GLY A 130 -24.51 6.45 1.88
C GLY A 130 -23.21 5.67 1.62
N GLU A 131 -23.31 4.51 0.98
CA GLU A 131 -22.16 3.74 0.50
C GLU A 131 -21.86 4.18 -0.92
N GLY A 132 -20.70 4.83 -1.13
CA GLY A 132 -20.31 5.39 -2.41
C GLY A 132 -18.85 5.08 -2.78
N LEU A 133 -18.23 4.12 -2.08
CA LEU A 133 -16.90 3.63 -2.50
C LEU A 133 -17.02 2.76 -3.74
N VAL A 134 -16.09 2.96 -4.66
CA VAL A 134 -15.95 2.15 -5.87
C VAL A 134 -15.36 0.78 -5.50
N GLU A 135 -16.07 -0.29 -5.85
CA GLU A 135 -15.62 -1.67 -5.64
C GLU A 135 -15.34 -2.40 -6.95
N THR A 136 -16.04 -2.02 -8.02
CA THR A 136 -15.97 -2.68 -9.32
C THR A 136 -15.73 -1.72 -10.47
N ILE A 137 -15.30 -2.27 -11.63
CA ILE A 137 -15.22 -1.50 -12.88
C ILE A 137 -16.59 -0.90 -13.26
N ALA A 138 -17.67 -1.64 -13.01
CA ALA A 138 -19.01 -1.19 -13.33
C ALA A 138 -19.43 0.05 -12.52
N ASP A 139 -18.96 0.18 -11.28
CA ASP A 139 -19.24 1.35 -10.47
C ASP A 139 -18.57 2.59 -11.07
N ILE A 140 -17.30 2.46 -11.53
CA ILE A 140 -16.59 3.55 -12.21
C ILE A 140 -17.26 3.90 -13.53
N ASP A 141 -17.60 2.90 -14.33
CA ASP A 141 -18.24 3.09 -15.63
C ASP A 141 -19.59 3.81 -15.56
N ASN A 142 -20.31 3.66 -14.44
CA ASN A 142 -21.60 4.27 -14.18
C ASN A 142 -21.53 5.63 -13.44
N ILE A 143 -20.35 6.15 -13.14
CA ILE A 143 -20.21 7.52 -12.63
C ILE A 143 -20.73 8.51 -13.66
N VAL A 144 -21.60 9.41 -13.21
CA VAL A 144 -22.14 10.51 -14.04
C VAL A 144 -21.15 11.66 -14.05
N VAL A 145 -20.64 11.99 -15.24
CA VAL A 145 -19.69 13.11 -15.44
C VAL A 145 -20.44 14.41 -15.67
N ALA A 146 -21.54 14.37 -16.43
CA ALA A 146 -22.35 15.54 -16.74
C ALA A 146 -23.79 15.14 -17.04
N ALA A 147 -24.70 16.10 -17.00
CA ALA A 147 -26.07 15.95 -17.52
C ALA A 147 -26.31 16.92 -18.67
N ARG A 148 -26.80 16.44 -19.81
CA ARG A 148 -27.12 17.23 -21.00
C ARG A 148 -28.61 17.09 -21.30
N ASN A 149 -29.35 18.18 -21.23
CA ASN A 149 -30.80 18.17 -21.44
C ASN A 149 -31.56 17.09 -20.64
N GLY A 150 -31.12 16.87 -19.38
CA GLY A 150 -31.69 15.82 -18.52
C GLY A 150 -31.15 14.40 -18.77
N THR A 151 -30.29 14.20 -19.77
CA THR A 151 -29.69 12.91 -20.07
C THR A 151 -28.28 12.84 -19.43
N PRO A 152 -28.00 11.85 -18.55
CA PRO A 152 -26.70 11.70 -17.96
C PRO A 152 -25.66 11.19 -18.96
N VAL A 153 -24.44 11.72 -18.88
CA VAL A 153 -23.27 11.22 -19.60
C VAL A 153 -22.38 10.53 -18.57
N TYR A 154 -22.14 9.25 -18.77
CA TYR A 154 -21.37 8.38 -17.89
C TYR A 154 -19.92 8.29 -18.34
N VAL A 155 -19.03 7.85 -17.44
CA VAL A 155 -17.61 7.54 -17.76
C VAL A 155 -17.51 6.58 -18.95
N LYS A 156 -18.32 5.51 -18.98
CA LYS A 156 -18.37 4.54 -20.11
C LYS A 156 -18.74 5.16 -21.45
N ASN A 157 -19.40 6.31 -21.49
CA ASN A 157 -19.69 7.02 -22.73
C ASN A 157 -18.46 7.75 -23.27
N LEU A 158 -17.52 8.12 -22.40
CA LEU A 158 -16.33 8.90 -22.70
C LEU A 158 -15.08 8.05 -22.93
N GLY A 159 -15.09 6.80 -22.41
CA GLY A 159 -13.94 5.92 -22.49
C GLY A 159 -14.27 4.49 -22.08
N LYS A 160 -13.28 3.81 -21.55
CA LYS A 160 -13.41 2.48 -20.95
C LYS A 160 -12.56 2.38 -19.67
N THR A 161 -13.06 1.66 -18.68
CA THR A 161 -12.30 1.34 -17.47
C THR A 161 -11.70 -0.05 -17.59
N VAL A 162 -10.41 -0.17 -17.25
CA VAL A 162 -9.68 -1.44 -17.29
C VAL A 162 -8.84 -1.60 -16.02
N LEU A 163 -8.50 -2.83 -15.68
CA LEU A 163 -7.44 -3.09 -14.72
C LEU A 163 -6.09 -2.97 -15.43
N ALA A 164 -5.23 -2.10 -14.97
CA ALA A 164 -3.93 -1.84 -15.56
C ALA A 164 -2.87 -1.64 -14.48
N PRO A 165 -1.59 -1.87 -14.80
CA PRO A 165 -0.51 -1.55 -13.88
C PRO A 165 -0.33 -0.03 -13.78
N GLN A 166 -0.14 0.45 -12.54
CA GLN A 166 0.33 1.82 -12.35
C GLN A 166 1.66 2.03 -13.10
N VAL A 167 1.88 3.26 -13.60
CA VAL A 167 3.15 3.63 -14.24
C VAL A 167 4.33 3.27 -13.33
N ARG A 168 5.21 2.43 -13.82
CA ARG A 168 6.31 1.86 -13.03
C ARG A 168 7.47 2.84 -12.92
N GLN A 169 8.01 2.95 -11.70
CA GLN A 169 9.21 3.75 -11.41
C GLN A 169 10.47 2.89 -11.27
N GLY A 170 10.32 1.56 -11.16
CA GLY A 170 11.43 0.65 -10.98
C GLY A 170 11.02 -0.82 -11.09
N ALA A 171 12.02 -1.69 -11.01
CA ALA A 171 11.86 -3.13 -11.00
C ALA A 171 12.87 -3.76 -10.05
N VAL A 172 12.55 -4.92 -9.50
CA VAL A 172 13.47 -5.76 -8.73
C VAL A 172 13.71 -7.04 -9.51
N THR A 173 14.97 -7.40 -9.67
CA THR A 173 15.36 -8.65 -10.32
C THR A 173 16.20 -9.51 -9.38
N ARG A 174 16.16 -10.82 -9.53
CA ARG A 174 16.96 -11.74 -8.72
C ARG A 174 17.60 -12.85 -9.58
N ASP A 175 18.87 -13.08 -9.36
CA ASP A 175 19.64 -14.19 -9.93
C ASP A 175 19.59 -14.27 -11.47
N GLY A 176 19.32 -13.17 -12.17
CA GLY A 176 19.16 -13.15 -13.63
C GLY A 176 17.93 -13.91 -14.14
N ARG A 177 16.99 -14.26 -13.27
CA ARG A 177 15.79 -15.06 -13.60
C ARG A 177 14.53 -14.23 -13.89
N GLY A 178 14.71 -12.92 -14.08
CA GLY A 178 13.62 -12.02 -14.36
C GLY A 178 13.21 -11.19 -13.15
N GLU A 179 12.05 -10.57 -13.26
CA GLU A 179 11.50 -9.71 -12.24
C GLU A 179 10.85 -10.49 -11.10
N VAL A 180 10.97 -9.95 -9.89
CA VAL A 180 10.43 -10.52 -8.66
C VAL A 180 9.69 -9.47 -7.85
N VAL A 181 8.80 -9.92 -6.97
CA VAL A 181 8.08 -9.08 -6.01
C VAL A 181 8.68 -9.32 -4.63
N THR A 182 9.11 -8.24 -3.97
CA THR A 182 9.80 -8.34 -2.69
C THR A 182 9.19 -7.45 -1.62
N GLY A 183 9.22 -7.94 -0.38
CA GLY A 183 8.83 -7.18 0.82
C GLY A 183 10.03 -6.91 1.71
N VAL A 184 10.12 -5.68 2.22
CA VAL A 184 11.15 -5.23 3.15
C VAL A 184 10.48 -4.80 4.45
N VAL A 185 10.81 -5.48 5.54
CA VAL A 185 10.25 -5.20 6.86
C VAL A 185 11.14 -4.22 7.61
N MET A 186 10.54 -3.11 8.01
CA MET A 186 11.18 -2.03 8.75
C MET A 186 10.84 -2.11 10.24
N MET A 187 11.86 -2.12 11.06
CA MET A 187 11.75 -2.16 12.52
C MET A 187 11.61 -0.76 13.11
N LEU A 188 10.81 -0.64 14.16
CA LEU A 188 10.71 0.55 14.98
C LEU A 188 12.06 0.84 15.67
N MET A 189 12.51 2.10 15.61
CA MET A 189 13.75 2.51 16.26
C MET A 189 13.70 2.27 17.78
N GLY A 190 14.74 1.62 18.29
CA GLY A 190 14.86 1.26 19.71
C GLY A 190 14.43 -0.16 20.06
N GLU A 191 13.79 -0.87 19.12
CA GLU A 191 13.44 -2.28 19.30
C GLU A 191 14.65 -3.21 19.11
N ASN A 192 14.52 -4.44 19.57
CA ASN A 192 15.53 -5.48 19.35
C ASN A 192 15.30 -6.19 18.02
N ALA A 193 16.20 -5.98 17.06
CA ALA A 193 16.08 -6.51 15.70
C ALA A 193 15.89 -8.04 15.64
N ARG A 194 16.53 -8.80 16.53
CA ARG A 194 16.39 -10.25 16.61
C ARG A 194 14.97 -10.64 17.04
N VAL A 195 14.47 -10.01 18.10
CA VAL A 195 13.13 -10.31 18.62
C VAL A 195 12.06 -9.98 17.60
N VAL A 196 12.16 -8.82 16.93
CA VAL A 196 11.20 -8.41 15.91
C VAL A 196 11.26 -9.32 14.69
N ALA A 197 12.47 -9.68 14.21
CA ALA A 197 12.61 -10.59 13.08
C ALA A 197 12.08 -12.00 13.38
N ASP A 198 12.26 -12.49 14.61
CA ASP A 198 11.71 -13.79 15.00
C ASP A 198 10.18 -13.75 15.07
N ARG A 199 9.56 -12.66 15.52
CA ARG A 199 8.11 -12.44 15.46
C ARG A 199 7.60 -12.38 14.01
N VAL A 200 8.31 -11.66 13.14
CA VAL A 200 7.99 -11.57 11.71
C VAL A 200 8.00 -12.95 11.06
N LYS A 201 9.04 -13.78 11.34
CA LYS A 201 9.10 -15.16 10.84
C LYS A 201 7.94 -16.01 11.34
N ALA A 202 7.60 -15.92 12.61
CA ALA A 202 6.48 -16.66 13.19
C ALA A 202 5.15 -16.26 12.51
N GLU A 203 4.92 -14.95 12.31
CA GLU A 203 3.72 -14.47 11.63
C GLU A 203 3.69 -14.89 10.15
N LEU A 204 4.84 -14.89 9.45
CA LEU A 204 4.93 -15.37 8.08
C LEU A 204 4.51 -16.85 7.95
N GLU A 205 4.86 -17.70 8.91
CA GLU A 205 4.40 -19.10 8.90
C GLU A 205 2.88 -19.20 9.04
N VAL A 206 2.25 -18.34 9.84
CA VAL A 206 0.79 -18.25 9.95
C VAL A 206 0.19 -17.77 8.62
N ILE A 207 0.75 -16.70 8.05
CA ILE A 207 0.30 -16.12 6.79
C ILE A 207 0.37 -17.14 5.65
N LYS A 208 1.45 -17.91 5.54
CA LYS A 208 1.63 -18.96 4.51
C LYS A 208 0.45 -19.92 4.43
N GLY A 209 -0.14 -20.26 5.59
CA GLY A 209 -1.31 -21.12 5.64
C GLY A 209 -2.59 -20.54 5.02
N SER A 210 -2.64 -19.23 4.83
CA SER A 210 -3.79 -18.50 4.26
C SER A 210 -3.57 -18.02 2.82
N LEU A 211 -2.36 -18.20 2.27
CA LEU A 211 -2.04 -17.77 0.91
C LEU A 211 -2.69 -18.68 -0.14
N PRO A 212 -2.96 -18.18 -1.35
CA PRO A 212 -3.40 -18.99 -2.47
C PRO A 212 -2.43 -20.14 -2.75
N LYS A 213 -2.97 -21.26 -3.25
CA LYS A 213 -2.15 -22.42 -3.63
C LYS A 213 -1.09 -22.04 -4.66
N GLY A 214 0.14 -22.50 -4.45
CA GLY A 214 1.27 -22.21 -5.33
C GLY A 214 2.01 -20.91 -5.03
N VAL A 215 1.52 -20.08 -4.10
CA VAL A 215 2.27 -18.90 -3.62
C VAL A 215 3.24 -19.32 -2.53
N THR A 216 4.49 -18.91 -2.68
CA THR A 216 5.56 -19.13 -1.71
C THR A 216 6.19 -17.81 -1.28
N VAL A 217 6.66 -17.77 -0.03
CA VAL A 217 7.39 -16.63 0.53
C VAL A 217 8.76 -17.12 0.98
N GLU A 218 9.82 -16.60 0.36
CA GLU A 218 11.21 -16.98 0.63
C GLU A 218 11.99 -15.79 1.16
N SER A 219 12.61 -15.92 2.33
CA SER A 219 13.53 -14.91 2.83
C SER A 219 14.88 -14.98 2.13
N TYR A 220 15.43 -13.83 1.77
CA TYR A 220 16.78 -13.73 1.23
C TYR A 220 17.70 -12.84 2.10
N TYR A 221 17.13 -12.07 3.03
CA TYR A 221 17.89 -11.34 4.04
C TYR A 221 17.21 -11.47 5.40
N ASP A 222 17.96 -11.96 6.37
CA ASP A 222 17.56 -12.03 7.80
C ASP A 222 18.70 -11.47 8.64
N ARG A 223 18.46 -10.32 9.27
CA ARG A 223 19.46 -9.67 10.11
C ARG A 223 19.87 -10.53 11.30
N THR A 224 19.01 -11.42 11.77
CA THR A 224 19.33 -12.33 12.89
C THR A 224 20.46 -13.30 12.54
N ASP A 225 20.56 -13.72 11.28
CA ASP A 225 21.62 -14.59 10.82
C ASP A 225 22.98 -13.90 10.84
N LEU A 226 23.02 -12.61 10.44
CA LEU A 226 24.25 -11.81 10.52
C LEU A 226 24.71 -11.65 11.97
N VAL A 227 23.79 -11.28 12.87
CA VAL A 227 24.07 -11.11 14.32
C VAL A 227 24.56 -12.43 14.90
N ARG A 228 23.92 -13.56 14.61
CA ARG A 228 24.30 -14.89 15.09
C ARG A 228 25.72 -15.28 14.62
N ARG A 229 26.02 -15.09 13.35
CA ARG A 229 27.37 -15.37 12.79
C ARG A 229 28.44 -14.51 13.49
N THR A 230 28.16 -13.23 13.71
CA THR A 230 29.07 -12.32 14.39
C THR A 230 29.32 -12.77 15.83
N ILE A 231 28.27 -13.07 16.59
CA ILE A 231 28.38 -13.56 17.99
C ILE A 231 29.19 -14.87 18.03
N ASN A 232 28.88 -15.81 17.15
CA ASN A 232 29.60 -17.08 17.10
C ASN A 232 31.07 -16.90 16.76
N THR A 233 31.42 -15.99 15.84
CA THR A 233 32.80 -15.67 15.49
C THR A 233 33.54 -15.05 16.70
N VAL A 234 32.92 -14.10 17.38
CA VAL A 234 33.50 -13.47 18.58
C VAL A 234 33.69 -14.52 19.70
N ALA A 235 32.67 -15.33 19.97
CA ALA A 235 32.74 -16.38 20.97
C ALA A 235 33.86 -17.39 20.67
N LYS A 236 33.95 -17.84 19.41
CA LYS A 236 35.02 -18.73 18.95
C LYS A 236 36.41 -18.12 19.17
N ASN A 237 36.59 -16.85 18.73
CA ASN A 237 37.87 -16.16 18.89
C ASN A 237 38.25 -15.93 20.36
N LEU A 238 37.30 -15.67 21.23
CA LEU A 238 37.52 -15.55 22.68
C LEU A 238 37.93 -16.88 23.32
N VAL A 239 37.29 -17.98 22.92
CA VAL A 239 37.68 -19.33 23.39
C VAL A 239 39.06 -19.72 22.88
N GLU A 240 39.34 -19.53 21.59
CA GLU A 240 40.62 -19.86 21.00
C GLU A 240 41.77 -18.95 21.50
N GLY A 241 41.50 -17.69 21.79
CA GLY A 241 42.50 -16.74 22.32
C GLY A 241 42.62 -16.73 23.84
N GLY A 242 41.71 -17.39 24.59
CA GLY A 242 41.74 -17.53 26.04
C GLY A 242 42.35 -18.82 26.55
N ILE A 243 42.75 -19.70 25.61
CA ILE A 243 43.54 -20.91 25.86
C ILE A 243 45.02 -20.64 25.50
#